data_32cf98573702c954325f5dd9faccb173
#
_entry.id   32cf98573702c954325f5dd9faccb173
#
_cell.length_a   1.000
_cell.length_b   1.000
_cell.length_c   1.000
_cell.angle_alpha   90.00
_cell.angle_beta   90.00
_cell.angle_gamma   90.00
#
_symmetry.space_group_name_H-M   'P 1'
#
loop_
_entity.id
_entity.type
_entity.pdbx_description
1 polymer ?
#
loop_
_entity_poly.entity_id
_entity_poly.type
_entity_poly.pdbx_seq_one_letter_code
_entity_poly.pdbx_strand_id
1 'polypeptide(L)'
;SLHDALPISRVGESQIVYQISAADYKALTAAAYNSLRHLEVLSADFADIEQIDISLDGAEYTISSEKKGNDRTYFYGEEELDIVMFQSALEGLVAESFTSEQPSQQEEIGLTVYLDNENHPEVQIKLYRYDGSHCLAVVDGAPVSLVTRTSAVDLIEAVHAIVLD
;
A
#
# COMPACT_ATOMS: atom_id res chain seq x y z
N SER A 1 24.29 35.66 -3.97
CA SER A 1 23.21 35.20 -3.13
C SER A 1 23.45 33.76 -2.72
N LEU A 2 23.34 33.46 -1.43
CA LEU A 2 23.54 32.12 -0.85
C LEU A 2 22.46 31.10 -1.28
N HIS A 3 21.47 31.51 -2.06
CA HIS A 3 20.34 30.69 -2.50
C HIS A 3 20.61 29.92 -3.78
N ASP A 4 21.71 30.17 -4.50
CA ASP A 4 22.06 29.52 -5.76
C ASP A 4 23.20 28.48 -5.63
N ALA A 5 23.52 28.06 -4.39
CA ALA A 5 24.52 27.02 -4.18
C ALA A 5 23.99 25.68 -4.72
N LEU A 6 24.60 25.23 -5.82
CA LEU A 6 24.30 23.91 -6.39
C LEU A 6 24.79 22.81 -5.46
N PRO A 7 24.04 21.71 -5.29
CA PRO A 7 24.49 20.58 -4.50
C PRO A 7 25.75 19.99 -5.09
N ILE A 8 26.68 19.58 -4.20
CA ILE A 8 27.97 19.01 -4.56
C ILE A 8 27.95 17.54 -4.15
N SER A 9 28.26 16.65 -5.10
CA SER A 9 28.39 15.22 -4.82
C SER A 9 29.84 14.76 -4.97
N ARG A 10 30.31 13.91 -4.05
CA ARG A 10 31.64 13.29 -4.09
C ARG A 10 31.46 11.80 -4.40
N VAL A 11 32.18 11.32 -5.41
CA VAL A 11 32.14 9.91 -5.84
C VAL A 11 33.44 9.24 -5.45
N GLY A 12 33.36 8.28 -4.52
CA GLY A 12 34.46 7.44 -4.07
C GLY A 12 35.60 8.22 -3.39
N GLU A 13 36.80 7.68 -3.39
CA GLU A 13 38.02 8.29 -2.84
C GLU A 13 38.67 9.32 -3.79
N SER A 14 38.08 9.57 -4.95
CA SER A 14 38.62 10.58 -5.88
C SER A 14 38.45 11.98 -5.34
N GLN A 15 39.44 12.83 -5.53
CA GLN A 15 39.37 14.24 -5.16
C GLN A 15 38.56 15.06 -6.20
N ILE A 16 37.93 14.41 -7.14
CA ILE A 16 37.13 15.07 -8.20
C ILE A 16 35.74 15.38 -7.62
N VAL A 17 35.42 16.66 -7.59
CA VAL A 17 34.11 17.17 -7.19
C VAL A 17 33.28 17.43 -8.44
N TYR A 18 32.17 16.77 -8.56
CA TYR A 18 31.21 16.99 -9.64
C TYR A 18 30.13 17.95 -9.18
N GLN A 19 29.91 18.97 -9.96
CA GLN A 19 28.79 19.88 -9.78
C GLN A 19 27.64 19.42 -10.67
N ILE A 20 26.52 19.09 -10.05
CA ILE A 20 25.31 18.69 -10.77
C ILE A 20 24.26 19.79 -10.69
N SER A 21 23.42 19.89 -11.71
CA SER A 21 22.31 20.85 -11.68
C SER A 21 21.30 20.52 -10.58
N ALA A 22 20.59 21.52 -10.10
CA ALA A 22 19.51 21.31 -9.13
C ALA A 22 18.41 20.38 -9.68
N ALA A 23 18.18 20.38 -10.99
CA ALA A 23 17.25 19.48 -11.66
C ALA A 23 17.75 18.03 -11.64
N ASP A 24 19.04 17.80 -11.95
CA ASP A 24 19.64 16.47 -11.92
C ASP A 24 19.71 15.91 -10.50
N TYR A 25 20.03 16.76 -9.52
CA TYR A 25 20.02 16.38 -8.11
C TYR A 25 18.61 15.96 -7.66
N LYS A 26 17.58 16.74 -8.04
CA LYS A 26 16.19 16.42 -7.71
C LYS A 26 15.75 15.12 -8.39
N ALA A 27 16.15 14.87 -9.63
CA ALA A 27 15.86 13.63 -10.35
C ALA A 27 16.54 12.42 -9.71
N LEU A 28 17.83 12.55 -9.33
CA LEU A 28 18.58 11.49 -8.66
C LEU A 28 18.01 11.16 -7.26
N THR A 29 17.65 12.18 -6.48
CA THR A 29 17.06 11.96 -5.16
C THR A 29 15.66 11.38 -5.25
N ALA A 30 14.84 11.77 -6.22
CA ALA A 30 13.53 11.18 -6.47
C ALA A 30 13.65 9.72 -6.93
N ALA A 31 14.59 9.39 -7.83
CA ALA A 31 14.84 8.03 -8.27
C ALA A 31 15.32 7.13 -7.11
N ALA A 32 16.26 7.62 -6.29
CA ALA A 32 16.72 6.92 -5.10
C ALA A 32 15.61 6.71 -4.07
N TYR A 33 14.78 7.72 -3.85
CA TYR A 33 13.63 7.63 -2.95
C TYR A 33 12.62 6.58 -3.44
N ASN A 34 12.28 6.56 -4.72
CA ASN A 34 11.35 5.58 -5.29
C ASN A 34 11.93 4.15 -5.25
N SER A 35 13.24 3.97 -5.38
CA SER A 35 13.87 2.66 -5.26
C SER A 35 13.87 2.08 -3.83
N LEU A 36 13.67 2.94 -2.82
CA LEU A 36 13.55 2.55 -1.41
C LEU A 36 12.10 2.35 -0.97
N ARG A 37 11.11 2.68 -1.80
CA ARG A 37 9.71 2.43 -1.50
C ARG A 37 9.39 0.94 -1.58
N HIS A 38 8.56 0.48 -0.66
CA HIS A 38 7.96 -0.83 -0.78
C HIS A 38 7.03 -0.87 -2.00
N LEU A 39 7.11 -1.96 -2.76
CA LEU A 39 6.22 -2.16 -3.90
C LEU A 39 4.83 -2.58 -3.42
N GLU A 40 4.75 -3.33 -2.32
CA GLU A 40 3.50 -3.74 -1.72
C GLU A 40 2.76 -2.53 -1.13
N VAL A 41 1.46 -2.44 -1.37
CA VAL A 41 0.59 -1.40 -0.80
C VAL A 41 0.50 -1.56 0.72
N LEU A 42 0.38 -2.80 1.20
CA LEU A 42 0.52 -3.16 2.61
C LEU A 42 1.90 -3.78 2.83
N SER A 43 2.76 -3.11 3.58
CA SER A 43 4.12 -3.58 3.90
C SER A 43 4.21 -4.40 5.19
N ALA A 44 3.09 -4.62 5.89
CA ALA A 44 3.03 -5.45 7.10
C ALA A 44 2.93 -6.93 6.74
N ASP A 45 3.45 -7.80 7.63
CA ASP A 45 3.23 -9.24 7.53
C ASP A 45 1.76 -9.56 7.77
N PHE A 46 1.18 -10.40 6.92
CA PHE A 46 -0.22 -10.79 7.07
C PHE A 46 -0.49 -11.49 8.42
N ALA A 47 0.48 -12.21 8.96
CA ALA A 47 0.40 -12.86 10.26
C ALA A 47 0.26 -11.89 11.45
N ASP A 48 0.60 -10.61 11.25
CA ASP A 48 0.45 -9.58 12.28
C ASP A 48 -0.92 -8.89 12.25
N ILE A 49 -1.79 -9.23 11.31
CA ILE A 49 -3.12 -8.62 11.18
C ILE A 49 -4.07 -9.18 12.23
N GLU A 50 -4.53 -8.33 13.14
CA GLU A 50 -5.52 -8.67 14.15
C GLU A 50 -6.96 -8.56 13.65
N GLN A 51 -7.25 -7.54 12.86
CA GLN A 51 -8.58 -7.26 12.33
C GLN A 51 -8.47 -6.48 11.02
N ILE A 52 -9.44 -6.68 10.15
CA ILE A 52 -9.60 -5.89 8.93
C ILE A 52 -11.05 -5.43 8.85
N ASP A 53 -11.25 -4.12 8.84
CA ASP A 53 -12.53 -3.51 8.51
C ASP A 53 -12.54 -3.15 7.03
N ILE A 54 -13.58 -3.57 6.32
CA ILE A 54 -13.69 -3.46 4.87
C ILE A 54 -14.92 -2.61 4.54
N SER A 55 -14.73 -1.56 3.75
CA SER A 55 -15.82 -0.77 3.16
C SER A 55 -15.91 -1.08 1.66
N LEU A 56 -17.01 -1.67 1.24
CA LEU A 56 -17.25 -2.09 -0.14
C LEU A 56 -18.73 -1.91 -0.51
N ASP A 57 -18.98 -1.23 -1.63
CA ASP A 57 -20.33 -1.00 -2.17
C ASP A 57 -21.32 -0.38 -1.17
N GLY A 58 -20.81 0.46 -0.25
CA GLY A 58 -21.60 1.13 0.79
C GLY A 58 -21.96 0.24 1.98
N ALA A 59 -21.42 -0.96 2.05
CA ALA A 59 -21.51 -1.86 3.21
C ALA A 59 -20.16 -1.97 3.93
N GLU A 60 -20.24 -2.31 5.21
CA GLU A 60 -19.09 -2.49 6.08
C GLU A 60 -19.01 -3.94 6.53
N TYR A 61 -17.82 -4.52 6.48
CA TYR A 61 -17.56 -5.89 6.90
C TYR A 61 -16.33 -5.93 7.80
N THR A 62 -16.31 -6.85 8.76
CA THR A 62 -15.17 -7.02 9.67
C THR A 62 -14.70 -8.46 9.65
N ILE A 63 -13.42 -8.64 9.32
CA ILE A 63 -12.70 -9.90 9.52
C ILE A 63 -11.89 -9.77 10.80
N SER A 64 -12.13 -10.64 11.76
CA SER A 64 -11.39 -10.72 13.03
C SER A 64 -10.41 -11.88 13.02
N SER A 65 -9.45 -11.88 13.94
CA SER A 65 -8.55 -13.00 14.10
C SER A 65 -8.28 -13.35 15.55
N GLU A 66 -7.90 -14.58 15.79
CA GLU A 66 -7.43 -15.08 17.07
C GLU A 66 -6.03 -15.68 16.93
N LYS A 67 -5.11 -15.27 17.79
CA LYS A 67 -3.73 -15.77 17.83
C LYS A 67 -3.61 -16.89 18.85
N LYS A 68 -3.09 -18.05 18.40
CA LYS A 68 -2.76 -19.21 19.28
C LYS A 68 -1.29 -19.57 19.07
N GLY A 69 -0.43 -19.13 19.99
CA GLY A 69 1.01 -19.29 19.83
C GLY A 69 1.55 -18.44 18.66
N ASN A 70 2.08 -19.10 17.64
CA ASN A 70 2.57 -18.46 16.41
C ASN A 70 1.56 -18.49 15.26
N ASP A 71 0.46 -19.20 15.42
CA ASP A 71 -0.57 -19.34 14.41
C ASP A 71 -1.70 -18.33 14.65
N ARG A 72 -2.31 -17.87 13.56
CA ARG A 72 -3.45 -16.95 13.59
C ARG A 72 -4.57 -17.52 12.73
N THR A 73 -5.77 -17.56 13.29
CA THR A 73 -6.99 -18.02 12.64
C THR A 73 -7.91 -16.83 12.41
N TYR A 74 -8.50 -16.73 11.25
CA TYR A 74 -9.36 -15.61 10.85
C TYR A 74 -10.82 -16.04 10.83
N PHE A 75 -11.71 -15.07 11.11
CA PHE A 75 -13.15 -15.30 11.25
C PHE A 75 -13.95 -14.18 10.58
N TYR A 76 -15.08 -14.55 10.00
CA TYR A 76 -16.13 -13.62 9.63
C TYR A 76 -17.38 -13.94 10.46
N GLY A 77 -17.78 -13.04 11.35
CA GLY A 77 -18.74 -13.36 12.39
C GLY A 77 -18.23 -14.44 13.33
N GLU A 78 -18.91 -15.59 13.36
CA GLU A 78 -18.52 -16.76 14.17
C GLU A 78 -17.89 -17.89 13.31
N GLU A 79 -17.82 -17.72 12.00
CA GLU A 79 -17.31 -18.73 11.06
C GLU A 79 -15.82 -18.56 10.80
N GLU A 80 -15.10 -19.68 10.90
CA GLU A 80 -13.67 -19.73 10.56
C GLU A 80 -13.50 -19.65 9.04
N LEU A 81 -12.58 -18.77 8.60
CA LEU A 81 -12.31 -18.51 7.19
C LEU A 81 -11.10 -19.25 6.66
N ASP A 82 -11.21 -19.78 5.43
CA ASP A 82 -10.05 -20.01 4.59
C ASP A 82 -9.59 -18.67 3.99
N ILE A 83 -8.65 -18.03 4.67
CA ILE A 83 -8.19 -16.67 4.35
C ILE A 83 -7.23 -16.61 3.16
N VAL A 84 -6.82 -17.74 2.59
CA VAL A 84 -5.73 -17.82 1.58
C VAL A 84 -6.01 -16.97 0.35
N MET A 85 -7.24 -16.98 -0.17
CA MET A 85 -7.58 -16.17 -1.35
C MET A 85 -7.51 -14.66 -1.05
N PHE A 86 -8.04 -14.24 0.10
CA PHE A 86 -8.00 -12.85 0.53
C PHE A 86 -6.56 -12.39 0.80
N GLN A 87 -5.77 -13.19 1.50
CA GLN A 87 -4.34 -12.93 1.73
C GLN A 87 -3.60 -12.75 0.42
N SER A 88 -3.76 -13.68 -0.53
CA SER A 88 -3.09 -13.62 -1.83
C SER A 88 -3.50 -12.37 -2.63
N ALA A 89 -4.76 -11.99 -2.57
CA ALA A 89 -5.25 -10.80 -3.26
C ALA A 89 -4.72 -9.50 -2.62
N LEU A 90 -4.65 -9.43 -1.29
CA LEU A 90 -4.10 -8.28 -0.56
C LEU A 90 -2.60 -8.13 -0.79
N GLU A 91 -1.83 -9.21 -0.71
CA GLU A 91 -0.39 -9.23 -1.01
C GLU A 91 -0.11 -8.97 -2.50
N GLY A 92 -1.06 -9.29 -3.37
CA GLY A 92 -1.02 -9.02 -4.81
C GLY A 92 -1.24 -7.55 -5.19
N LEU A 93 -1.59 -6.68 -4.23
CA LEU A 93 -1.63 -5.23 -4.46
C LEU A 93 -0.21 -4.66 -4.51
N VAL A 94 0.37 -4.68 -5.70
CA VAL A 94 1.74 -4.24 -5.95
C VAL A 94 1.74 -3.02 -6.85
N ALA A 95 2.56 -2.04 -6.50
CA ALA A 95 2.70 -0.81 -7.27
C ALA A 95 3.33 -1.10 -8.65
N GLU A 96 2.66 -0.69 -9.71
CA GLU A 96 3.27 -0.60 -11.05
C GLU A 96 4.04 0.72 -11.21
N SER A 97 3.56 1.77 -10.57
CA SER A 97 4.20 3.08 -10.54
C SER A 97 3.81 3.84 -9.28
N PHE A 98 4.64 4.81 -8.90
CA PHE A 98 4.36 5.70 -7.78
C PHE A 98 3.75 7.01 -8.27
N THR A 99 2.81 7.55 -7.50
CA THR A 99 2.16 8.83 -7.82
C THR A 99 1.86 9.60 -6.54
N SER A 100 1.71 10.91 -6.68
CA SER A 100 1.21 11.81 -5.65
C SER A 100 -0.09 12.52 -6.07
N GLU A 101 -0.70 12.06 -7.17
CA GLU A 101 -1.96 12.60 -7.65
C GLU A 101 -3.09 12.29 -6.66
N GLN A 102 -3.96 13.28 -6.44
CA GLN A 102 -5.12 13.09 -5.58
C GLN A 102 -6.20 12.29 -6.29
N PRO A 103 -6.96 11.45 -5.57
CA PRO A 103 -8.06 10.72 -6.16
C PRO A 103 -9.12 11.67 -6.73
N SER A 104 -9.54 11.42 -7.96
CA SER A 104 -10.54 12.20 -8.67
C SER A 104 -11.77 11.39 -9.08
N GLN A 105 -11.74 10.08 -8.86
CA GLN A 105 -12.83 9.16 -9.18
C GLN A 105 -13.30 8.43 -7.91
N GLN A 106 -14.30 7.55 -8.07
CA GLN A 106 -14.91 6.84 -6.95
C GLN A 106 -13.96 5.88 -6.25
N GLU A 107 -14.17 5.71 -4.96
CA GLU A 107 -13.57 4.65 -4.17
C GLU A 107 -14.17 3.30 -4.58
N GLU A 108 -13.32 2.34 -4.90
CA GLU A 108 -13.73 0.98 -5.26
C GLU A 108 -13.79 0.08 -4.01
N ILE A 109 -12.83 0.22 -3.11
CA ILE A 109 -12.76 -0.51 -1.83
C ILE A 109 -11.90 0.25 -0.83
N GLY A 110 -12.30 0.22 0.44
CA GLY A 110 -11.51 0.71 1.56
C GLY A 110 -11.23 -0.40 2.56
N LEU A 111 -10.02 -0.42 3.12
CA LEU A 111 -9.60 -1.33 4.17
C LEU A 111 -9.00 -0.53 5.32
N THR A 112 -9.37 -0.87 6.56
CA THR A 112 -8.64 -0.48 7.77
C THR A 112 -8.06 -1.74 8.39
N VAL A 113 -6.73 -1.86 8.36
CA VAL A 113 -6.00 -3.03 8.83
C VAL A 113 -5.42 -2.73 10.21
N TYR A 114 -5.82 -3.47 11.21
CA TYR A 114 -5.30 -3.39 12.58
C TYR A 114 -4.21 -4.44 12.76
N LEU A 115 -3.07 -4.00 13.29
CA LEU A 115 -1.85 -4.80 13.40
C LEU A 115 -1.45 -5.03 14.86
N ASP A 116 -0.95 -6.22 15.15
CA ASP A 116 -0.27 -6.57 16.40
C ASP A 116 1.12 -5.89 16.43
N ASN A 117 1.13 -4.55 16.39
CA ASN A 117 2.33 -3.73 16.34
C ASN A 117 2.10 -2.39 17.04
N GLU A 118 2.79 -2.18 18.16
CA GLU A 118 2.63 -0.96 18.97
C GLU A 118 3.05 0.33 18.24
N ASN A 119 3.97 0.26 17.26
CA ASN A 119 4.47 1.43 16.54
C ASN A 119 3.58 1.83 15.37
N HIS A 120 2.91 0.85 14.74
CA HIS A 120 1.97 1.04 13.64
C HIS A 120 0.75 0.15 13.83
N PRO A 121 -0.16 0.52 14.75
CA PRO A 121 -1.29 -0.33 15.10
C PRO A 121 -2.38 -0.37 14.03
N GLU A 122 -2.37 0.56 13.10
CA GLU A 122 -3.42 0.72 12.08
C GLU A 122 -2.83 1.20 10.76
N VAL A 123 -3.32 0.64 9.65
CA VAL A 123 -3.03 1.09 8.28
C VAL A 123 -4.35 1.22 7.53
N GLN A 124 -4.61 2.38 6.96
CA GLN A 124 -5.76 2.61 6.08
C GLN A 124 -5.34 2.52 4.63
N ILE A 125 -6.02 1.68 3.86
CA ILE A 125 -5.80 1.51 2.43
C ILE A 125 -7.11 1.80 1.72
N LYS A 126 -7.08 2.70 0.72
CA LYS A 126 -8.22 2.97 -0.15
C LYS A 126 -7.79 2.87 -1.60
N LEU A 127 -8.57 2.15 -2.37
CA LEU A 127 -8.36 2.04 -3.81
C LEU A 127 -9.43 2.85 -4.54
N TYR A 128 -8.98 3.79 -5.34
CA TYR A 128 -9.85 4.63 -6.17
C TYR A 128 -9.68 4.25 -7.64
N ARG A 129 -10.75 4.29 -8.39
CA ARG A 129 -10.63 4.19 -9.84
C ARG A 129 -9.72 5.30 -10.37
N TYR A 130 -8.81 4.96 -11.27
CA TYR A 130 -7.90 5.91 -11.90
C TYR A 130 -8.11 5.97 -13.41
N ASP A 131 -7.94 4.87 -14.09
CA ASP A 131 -8.22 4.71 -15.53
C ASP A 131 -8.82 3.33 -15.84
N GLY A 132 -8.85 2.93 -17.13
CA GLY A 132 -9.36 1.64 -17.54
C GLY A 132 -8.53 0.44 -17.07
N SER A 133 -7.28 0.66 -16.69
CA SER A 133 -6.29 -0.39 -16.36
C SER A 133 -5.76 -0.32 -14.93
N HIS A 134 -5.93 0.82 -14.24
CA HIS A 134 -5.33 1.07 -12.94
C HIS A 134 -6.33 1.59 -11.91
N CYS A 135 -6.00 1.33 -10.65
CA CYS A 135 -6.56 1.98 -9.48
C CYS A 135 -5.46 2.77 -8.76
N LEU A 136 -5.83 3.90 -8.16
CA LEU A 136 -4.96 4.70 -7.31
C LEU A 136 -5.05 4.19 -5.88
N ALA A 137 -3.91 3.79 -5.31
CA ALA A 137 -3.81 3.42 -3.92
C ALA A 137 -3.47 4.63 -3.05
N VAL A 138 -4.29 4.85 -2.04
CA VAL A 138 -4.11 5.85 -0.99
C VAL A 138 -3.87 5.10 0.31
N VAL A 139 -2.74 5.36 0.98
CA VAL A 139 -2.37 4.73 2.25
C VAL A 139 -2.25 5.81 3.31
N ASP A 140 -2.97 5.65 4.41
CA ASP A 140 -3.02 6.61 5.53
C ASP A 140 -3.32 8.05 5.06
N GLY A 141 -4.25 8.18 4.11
CA GLY A 141 -4.68 9.45 3.53
C GLY A 141 -3.74 10.07 2.49
N ALA A 142 -2.62 9.44 2.18
CA ALA A 142 -1.68 9.92 1.15
C ALA A 142 -1.72 9.04 -0.10
N PRO A 143 -1.84 9.62 -1.32
CA PRO A 143 -1.69 8.86 -2.55
C PRO A 143 -0.26 8.36 -2.68
N VAL A 144 -0.08 7.07 -3.01
CA VAL A 144 1.24 6.44 -3.04
C VAL A 144 1.57 5.77 -4.36
N SER A 145 0.63 5.06 -4.98
CA SER A 145 0.92 4.25 -6.15
C SER A 145 -0.30 3.98 -7.02
N LEU A 146 -0.02 3.56 -8.26
CA LEU A 146 -0.99 2.92 -9.13
C LEU A 146 -0.79 1.41 -9.08
N VAL A 147 -1.88 0.70 -8.84
CA VAL A 147 -1.94 -0.77 -8.90
C VAL A 147 -2.78 -1.18 -10.09
N THR A 148 -2.62 -2.41 -10.58
CA THR A 148 -3.46 -2.88 -11.68
C THR A 148 -4.92 -2.96 -11.23
N ARG A 149 -5.84 -2.67 -12.14
CA ARG A 149 -7.26 -2.85 -11.86
C ARG A 149 -7.60 -4.32 -11.62
N THR A 150 -6.90 -5.25 -12.24
CA THR A 150 -7.06 -6.68 -12.00
C THR A 150 -6.81 -7.03 -10.54
N SER A 151 -5.71 -6.57 -9.95
CA SER A 151 -5.43 -6.80 -8.52
C SER A 151 -6.51 -6.23 -7.59
N ALA A 152 -7.06 -5.06 -7.93
CA ALA A 152 -8.17 -4.47 -7.17
C ALA A 152 -9.45 -5.32 -7.29
N VAL A 153 -9.76 -5.83 -8.48
CA VAL A 153 -10.89 -6.72 -8.71
C VAL A 153 -10.71 -8.05 -7.98
N ASP A 154 -9.53 -8.65 -8.03
CA ASP A 154 -9.22 -9.89 -7.31
C ASP A 154 -9.46 -9.74 -5.80
N LEU A 155 -9.08 -8.59 -5.22
CA LEU A 155 -9.35 -8.28 -3.82
C LEU A 155 -10.85 -8.15 -3.54
N ILE A 156 -11.60 -7.45 -4.40
CA ILE A 156 -13.05 -7.29 -4.27
C ILE A 156 -13.76 -8.64 -4.37
N GLU A 157 -13.35 -9.50 -5.31
CA GLU A 157 -13.90 -10.86 -5.47
C GLU A 157 -13.59 -11.73 -4.26
N ALA A 158 -12.38 -11.62 -3.69
CA ALA A 158 -12.03 -12.34 -2.46
C ALA A 158 -12.87 -11.90 -1.26
N VAL A 159 -13.21 -10.61 -1.14
CA VAL A 159 -14.14 -10.11 -0.13
C VAL A 159 -15.55 -10.66 -0.36
N HIS A 160 -16.04 -10.61 -1.59
CA HIS A 160 -17.37 -11.14 -1.92
C HIS A 160 -17.49 -12.64 -1.61
N ALA A 161 -16.43 -13.42 -1.86
CA ALA A 161 -16.40 -14.84 -1.50
C ALA A 161 -16.53 -15.10 0.01
N ILE A 162 -16.08 -14.16 0.84
CA ILE A 162 -16.20 -14.25 2.29
C ILE A 162 -17.60 -13.86 2.80
N VAL A 163 -18.18 -12.79 2.21
CA VAL A 163 -19.37 -12.14 2.81
C VAL A 163 -20.69 -12.61 2.19
N LEU A 164 -20.64 -13.33 1.05
CA LEU A 164 -21.82 -13.80 0.32
C LEU A 164 -22.05 -15.31 0.44
N ASP A 165 -21.13 -16.05 1.08
CA ASP A 165 -21.31 -17.44 1.48
C ASP A 165 -22.07 -17.46 2.81
#